data_71a5b7577405917018ddc756351cdaee
#
_entry.id   71a5b7577405917018ddc756351cdaee
#
_cell.length_a   1.000
_cell.length_b   1.000
_cell.length_c   1.000
_cell.angle_alpha   90.00
_cell.angle_beta   90.00
_cell.angle_gamma   90.00
#
_symmetry.space_group_name_H-M   'P 1'
#
loop_
_entity.id
_entity.type
_entity.pdbx_description
1 polymer ?
#
loop_
_entity_poly.entity_id
_entity_poly.type
_entity_poly.pdbx_seq_one_letter_code
_entity_poly.pdbx_strand_id
1 'polypeptide(L)'
;MLLQLAGWLACVVYSTIPVFWFMIHPLAERWRARRRSPYLVLLPAWVAMWVGMALVTRPWRYVSLYSLGWPWVPAAVLFAGGFYLYAKSGKSFSAKQLGGLPEVQGEAHGGNRDQRLVTDGIRAHIRHPVYLAHLCEMLAWSVGTGLAVCWALTAFAMITGAVMIRMEDAELEKRFGESYSAYRRAVPAVLPRMFASRQL
;
A
#
# COMPACT_ATOMS: atom_id res chain seq x y z
N MET A 1 -0.69 5.51 -26.73
CA MET A 1 -2.02 5.88 -26.22
C MET A 1 -2.55 4.88 -25.20
N LEU A 2 -2.67 3.58 -25.50
CA LEU A 2 -3.19 2.57 -24.53
C LEU A 2 -2.35 2.46 -23.26
N LEU A 3 -1.00 2.39 -23.35
CA LEU A 3 -0.11 2.34 -22.18
C LEU A 3 -0.21 3.59 -21.30
N GLN A 4 -0.38 4.76 -21.89
CA GLN A 4 -0.58 6.01 -21.13
C GLN A 4 -1.90 5.99 -20.36
N LEU A 5 -2.99 5.54 -20.99
CA LEU A 5 -4.28 5.38 -20.34
C LEU A 5 -4.19 4.35 -19.19
N ALA A 6 -3.57 3.20 -19.46
CA ALA A 6 -3.38 2.16 -18.44
C ALA A 6 -2.55 2.67 -17.26
N GLY A 7 -1.43 3.36 -17.52
CA GLY A 7 -0.58 3.92 -16.48
C GLY A 7 -1.30 4.97 -15.64
N TRP A 8 -2.05 5.89 -16.27
CA TRP A 8 -2.85 6.86 -15.54
C TRP A 8 -3.89 6.18 -14.65
N LEU A 9 -4.68 5.23 -15.18
CA LEU A 9 -5.71 4.53 -14.39
C LEU A 9 -5.09 3.70 -13.26
N ALA A 10 -3.97 3.01 -13.52
CA ALA A 10 -3.25 2.29 -12.48
C ALA A 10 -2.79 3.24 -11.36
N CYS A 11 -2.17 4.38 -11.70
CA CYS A 11 -1.75 5.38 -10.72
C CYS A 11 -2.95 5.98 -9.95
N VAL A 12 -4.11 6.18 -10.59
CA VAL A 12 -5.34 6.61 -9.90
C VAL A 12 -5.73 5.58 -8.84
N VAL A 13 -5.79 4.31 -9.20
CA VAL A 13 -6.18 3.24 -8.25
C VAL A 13 -5.18 3.15 -7.10
N TYR A 14 -3.89 3.01 -7.41
CA TYR A 14 -2.85 2.85 -6.39
C TYR A 14 -2.74 4.06 -5.46
N SER A 15 -2.90 5.29 -5.96
CA SER A 15 -2.83 6.50 -5.13
C SER A 15 -3.93 6.59 -4.08
N THR A 16 -5.06 5.90 -4.27
CA THR A 16 -6.17 5.87 -3.31
C THR A 16 -6.02 4.80 -2.23
N ILE A 17 -5.11 3.83 -2.39
CA ILE A 17 -4.91 2.75 -1.42
C ILE A 17 -4.55 3.28 -0.02
N PRO A 18 -3.57 4.18 0.17
CA PRO A 18 -3.30 4.72 1.49
C PRO A 18 -4.50 5.46 2.09
N VAL A 19 -5.26 6.18 1.25
CA VAL A 19 -6.46 6.91 1.69
C VAL A 19 -7.57 5.95 2.12
N PHE A 20 -7.72 4.81 1.44
CA PHE A 20 -8.64 3.74 1.87
C PHE A 20 -8.29 3.23 3.27
N TRP A 21 -7.00 3.01 3.54
CA TRP A 21 -6.53 2.57 4.84
C TRP A 21 -6.72 3.61 5.96
N PHE A 22 -6.76 4.91 5.64
CA PHE A 22 -7.16 5.95 6.60
C PHE A 22 -8.60 5.80 7.10
N MET A 23 -9.48 5.15 6.33
CA MET A 23 -10.83 4.84 6.77
C MET A 23 -10.89 3.60 7.66
N ILE A 24 -9.85 2.76 7.63
CA ILE A 24 -9.80 1.49 8.36
C ILE A 24 -9.08 1.66 9.71
N HIS A 25 -7.79 2.01 9.70
CA HIS A 25 -6.97 1.97 10.91
C HIS A 25 -7.45 2.89 12.05
N PRO A 26 -7.75 4.18 11.83
CA PRO A 26 -8.21 5.06 12.91
C PRO A 26 -9.59 4.70 13.44
N LEU A 27 -10.38 4.00 12.66
CA LEU A 27 -11.77 3.64 12.96
C LEU A 27 -11.93 2.15 13.21
N ALA A 28 -10.85 1.38 13.34
CA ALA A 28 -10.88 -0.07 13.48
C ALA A 28 -11.79 -0.54 14.63
N GLU A 29 -11.71 0.11 15.79
CA GLU A 29 -12.57 -0.20 16.94
C GLU A 29 -14.06 0.03 16.64
N ARG A 30 -14.39 1.13 15.94
CA ARG A 30 -15.76 1.44 15.52
C ARG A 30 -16.27 0.44 14.48
N TRP A 31 -15.43 -0.02 13.57
CA TRP A 31 -15.78 -1.03 12.59
C TRP A 31 -16.04 -2.38 13.24
N ARG A 32 -15.21 -2.79 14.20
CA ARG A 32 -15.37 -4.04 14.97
C ARG A 32 -16.66 -4.06 15.80
N ALA A 33 -17.10 -2.90 16.30
CA ALA A 33 -18.34 -2.79 17.07
C ALA A 33 -19.62 -2.88 16.21
N ARG A 34 -19.52 -2.75 14.88
CA ARG A 34 -20.69 -2.79 13.99
C ARG A 34 -21.14 -4.22 13.73
N ARG A 35 -22.47 -4.44 13.75
CA ARG A 35 -23.10 -5.72 13.36
C ARG A 35 -23.09 -5.98 11.84
N ARG A 36 -23.10 -4.91 11.01
CA ARG A 36 -23.07 -5.02 9.54
C ARG A 36 -21.66 -4.94 9.02
N SER A 37 -21.37 -5.63 7.91
CA SER A 37 -20.08 -5.61 7.28
C SER A 37 -19.63 -4.17 6.95
N PRO A 38 -18.47 -3.73 7.41
CA PRO A 38 -17.92 -2.41 7.09
C PRO A 38 -17.75 -2.17 5.59
N TYR A 39 -17.56 -3.23 4.82
CA TYR A 39 -17.34 -3.15 3.36
C TYR A 39 -18.55 -2.62 2.59
N LEU A 40 -19.76 -2.68 3.16
CA LEU A 40 -20.94 -2.02 2.57
C LEU A 40 -20.77 -0.50 2.46
N VAL A 41 -19.89 0.08 3.27
CA VAL A 41 -19.57 1.51 3.25
C VAL A 41 -18.19 1.75 2.61
N LEU A 42 -17.20 0.94 2.99
CA LEU A 42 -15.81 1.13 2.57
C LEU A 42 -15.62 0.95 1.06
N LEU A 43 -16.23 -0.07 0.45
CA LEU A 43 -16.07 -0.31 -0.99
C LEU A 43 -16.70 0.80 -1.85
N PRO A 44 -17.97 1.21 -1.63
CA PRO A 44 -18.54 2.33 -2.37
C PRO A 44 -17.75 3.64 -2.18
N ALA A 45 -17.27 3.91 -0.97
CA ALA A 45 -16.46 5.09 -0.69
C ALA A 45 -15.12 5.03 -1.45
N TRP A 46 -14.48 3.87 -1.52
CA TRP A 46 -13.24 3.67 -2.28
C TRP A 46 -13.46 3.83 -3.78
N VAL A 47 -14.51 3.24 -4.33
CA VAL A 47 -14.89 3.44 -5.75
C VAL A 47 -15.17 4.91 -6.04
N ALA A 48 -15.87 5.61 -5.15
CA ALA A 48 -16.11 7.05 -5.29
C ALA A 48 -14.80 7.86 -5.30
N MET A 49 -13.80 7.46 -4.49
CA MET A 49 -12.46 8.07 -4.53
C MET A 49 -11.75 7.84 -5.87
N TRP A 50 -11.82 6.63 -6.46
CA TRP A 50 -11.27 6.38 -7.79
C TRP A 50 -11.89 7.30 -8.83
N VAL A 51 -13.23 7.36 -8.84
CA VAL A 51 -13.96 8.22 -9.78
C VAL A 51 -13.59 9.68 -9.56
N GLY A 52 -13.60 10.16 -8.33
CA GLY A 52 -13.21 11.52 -7.99
C GLY A 52 -11.78 11.87 -8.43
N MET A 53 -10.81 10.99 -8.11
CA MET A 53 -9.42 11.17 -8.51
C MET A 53 -9.25 11.12 -10.03
N ALA A 54 -9.95 10.21 -10.72
CA ALA A 54 -9.95 10.14 -12.17
C ALA A 54 -10.53 11.41 -12.79
N LEU A 55 -11.66 11.92 -12.29
CA LEU A 55 -12.29 13.15 -12.80
C LEU A 55 -11.37 14.37 -12.60
N VAL A 56 -10.78 14.52 -11.41
CA VAL A 56 -9.87 15.63 -11.10
C VAL A 56 -8.61 15.59 -11.98
N THR A 57 -8.03 14.40 -12.21
CA THR A 57 -6.78 14.26 -12.96
C THR A 57 -6.98 14.11 -14.47
N ARG A 58 -8.22 13.89 -14.93
CA ARG A 58 -8.55 13.72 -16.36
C ARG A 58 -7.99 14.79 -17.29
N PRO A 59 -8.01 16.11 -16.94
CA PRO A 59 -7.48 17.16 -17.82
C PRO A 59 -5.99 17.00 -18.12
N TRP A 60 -5.21 16.43 -17.19
CA TRP A 60 -3.75 16.29 -17.30
C TRP A 60 -3.28 14.91 -17.73
N ARG A 61 -4.20 13.96 -17.99
CA ARG A 61 -3.86 12.54 -18.23
C ARG A 61 -2.97 12.26 -19.45
N TYR A 62 -2.78 13.25 -20.33
CA TYR A 62 -1.91 13.14 -21.51
C TYR A 62 -0.76 14.14 -21.50
N VAL A 63 -0.61 14.92 -20.44
CA VAL A 63 0.54 15.83 -20.29
C VAL A 63 1.79 15.00 -20.04
N SER A 64 2.68 14.95 -21.03
CA SER A 64 3.90 14.17 -20.99
C SER A 64 5.10 15.09 -20.71
N LEU A 65 5.97 14.67 -19.78
CA LEU A 65 7.25 15.31 -19.48
C LEU A 65 8.31 14.89 -20.51
N TYR A 66 8.17 13.67 -21.06
CA TYR A 66 9.00 13.11 -22.13
C TYR A 66 8.25 12.00 -22.85
N SER A 67 8.67 11.69 -24.07
CA SER A 67 8.10 10.62 -24.91
C SER A 67 9.20 9.74 -25.48
N LEU A 68 10.04 9.17 -24.62
CA LEU A 68 11.15 8.32 -24.98
C LEU A 68 10.82 6.85 -24.75
N GLY A 69 11.42 5.96 -25.52
CA GLY A 69 11.20 4.52 -25.37
C GLY A 69 12.10 3.87 -24.30
N TRP A 70 13.32 4.37 -24.10
CA TRP A 70 14.28 3.77 -23.19
C TRP A 70 13.86 3.76 -21.70
N PRO A 71 13.01 4.70 -21.18
CA PRO A 71 12.57 4.66 -19.78
C PRO A 71 11.76 3.41 -19.42
N TRP A 72 11.24 2.69 -20.41
CA TRP A 72 10.59 1.40 -20.19
C TRP A 72 11.55 0.31 -19.68
N VAL A 73 12.87 0.46 -19.89
CA VAL A 73 13.87 -0.49 -19.36
C VAL A 73 13.92 -0.43 -17.82
N PRO A 74 14.20 0.72 -17.19
CA PRO A 74 14.13 0.82 -15.72
C PRO A 74 12.71 0.59 -15.19
N ALA A 75 11.66 0.96 -15.93
CA ALA A 75 10.27 0.67 -15.54
C ALA A 75 10.02 -0.85 -15.45
N ALA A 76 10.52 -1.65 -16.39
CA ALA A 76 10.42 -3.10 -16.34
C ALA A 76 11.11 -3.70 -15.10
N VAL A 77 12.26 -3.16 -14.72
CA VAL A 77 12.96 -3.58 -13.48
C VAL A 77 12.12 -3.25 -12.24
N LEU A 78 11.49 -2.06 -12.20
CA LEU A 78 10.60 -1.67 -11.10
C LEU A 78 9.35 -2.56 -11.05
N PHE A 79 8.73 -2.88 -12.18
CA PHE A 79 7.63 -3.84 -12.23
C PHE A 79 8.04 -5.22 -11.70
N ALA A 80 9.17 -5.75 -12.18
CA ALA A 80 9.68 -7.03 -11.70
C ALA A 80 9.94 -7.02 -10.18
N GLY A 81 10.49 -5.93 -9.65
CA GLY A 81 10.68 -5.72 -8.20
C GLY A 81 9.36 -5.68 -7.44
N GLY A 82 8.36 -4.95 -7.93
CA GLY A 82 7.03 -4.88 -7.35
C GLY A 82 6.35 -6.24 -7.31
N PHE A 83 6.30 -6.96 -8.43
CA PHE A 83 5.75 -8.31 -8.50
C PHE A 83 6.49 -9.31 -7.60
N TYR A 84 7.82 -9.23 -7.52
CA TYR A 84 8.59 -10.05 -6.59
C TYR A 84 8.17 -9.80 -5.14
N LEU A 85 8.03 -8.54 -4.74
CA LEU A 85 7.59 -8.17 -3.39
C LEU A 85 6.17 -8.66 -3.09
N TYR A 86 5.23 -8.56 -4.04
CA TYR A 86 3.89 -9.13 -3.90
C TYR A 86 3.93 -10.65 -3.73
N ALA A 87 4.69 -11.35 -4.58
CA ALA A 87 4.81 -12.80 -4.51
C ALA A 87 5.41 -13.28 -3.17
N LYS A 88 6.41 -12.55 -2.64
CA LYS A 88 6.99 -12.84 -1.33
C LYS A 88 6.03 -12.51 -0.18
N SER A 89 5.29 -11.41 -0.28
CA SER A 89 4.30 -11.01 0.72
C SER A 89 3.11 -11.97 0.75
N GLY A 90 2.63 -12.42 -0.41
CA GLY A 90 1.47 -13.31 -0.54
C GLY A 90 1.69 -14.70 0.05
N LYS A 91 2.93 -15.14 0.23
CA LYS A 91 3.24 -16.41 0.93
C LYS A 91 2.97 -16.33 2.45
N SER A 92 3.03 -15.13 3.02
CA SER A 92 2.84 -14.87 4.46
C SER A 92 1.48 -14.22 4.76
N PHE A 93 0.67 -13.92 3.74
CA PHE A 93 -0.59 -13.19 3.88
C PHE A 93 -1.73 -13.86 3.13
N SER A 94 -2.85 -14.03 3.81
CA SER A 94 -4.10 -14.42 3.14
C SER A 94 -4.73 -13.23 2.41
N ALA A 95 -5.54 -13.49 1.38
CA ALA A 95 -6.32 -12.44 0.70
C ALA A 95 -7.22 -11.65 1.67
N LYS A 96 -7.65 -12.27 2.77
CA LYS A 96 -8.42 -11.62 3.84
C LYS A 96 -7.60 -10.55 4.56
N GLN A 97 -6.32 -10.80 4.81
CA GLN A 97 -5.42 -9.82 5.43
C GLN A 97 -5.07 -8.67 4.49
N LEU A 98 -4.92 -8.95 3.18
CA LEU A 98 -4.74 -7.90 2.18
C LEU A 98 -5.96 -6.97 2.05
N GLY A 99 -7.16 -7.48 2.33
CA GLY A 99 -8.39 -6.69 2.33
C GLY A 99 -8.69 -5.97 3.64
N GLY A 100 -7.85 -6.08 4.67
CA GLY A 100 -8.08 -5.46 5.99
C GLY A 100 -9.21 -6.11 6.80
N LEU A 101 -9.59 -7.36 6.44
CA LEU A 101 -10.63 -8.10 7.19
C LEU A 101 -10.31 -8.24 8.69
N PRO A 102 -9.05 -8.58 9.07
CA PRO A 102 -8.71 -8.70 10.48
C PRO A 102 -8.85 -7.40 11.28
N GLU A 103 -8.62 -6.25 10.62
CA GLU A 103 -8.69 -4.93 11.24
C GLU A 103 -10.13 -4.50 11.51
N VAL A 104 -11.09 -4.95 10.67
CA VAL A 104 -12.49 -4.50 10.71
C VAL A 104 -13.45 -5.56 11.23
N GLN A 105 -13.05 -6.82 11.37
CA GLN A 105 -13.87 -7.89 11.94
C GLN A 105 -13.67 -8.01 13.45
N GLY A 106 -14.75 -7.81 14.21
CA GLY A 106 -14.81 -8.13 15.64
C GLY A 106 -15.01 -9.63 15.89
N GLU A 107 -14.88 -10.05 17.15
CA GLU A 107 -15.08 -11.44 17.59
C GLU A 107 -16.44 -12.04 17.14
N ALA A 108 -17.49 -11.21 17.08
CA ALA A 108 -18.83 -11.60 16.62
C ALA A 108 -18.88 -12.08 15.15
N HIS A 109 -17.84 -11.80 14.35
CA HIS A 109 -17.74 -12.18 12.94
C HIS A 109 -16.59 -13.17 12.67
N GLY A 110 -16.13 -13.90 13.69
CA GLY A 110 -15.06 -14.89 13.57
C GLY A 110 -13.66 -14.28 13.49
N GLY A 111 -13.49 -13.07 13.99
CA GLY A 111 -12.18 -12.45 14.19
C GLY A 111 -11.41 -13.26 15.24
N ASN A 112 -10.31 -13.88 14.80
CA ASN A 112 -9.53 -14.80 15.63
C ASN A 112 -8.75 -14.02 16.71
N ARG A 113 -8.87 -14.43 17.97
CA ARG A 113 -8.07 -13.92 19.10
C ARG A 113 -6.57 -14.23 18.93
N ASP A 114 -6.24 -15.22 18.11
CA ASP A 114 -4.87 -15.73 17.90
C ASP A 114 -4.14 -15.10 16.71
N GLN A 115 -4.42 -13.82 16.41
CA GLN A 115 -3.65 -13.14 15.35
C GLN A 115 -2.20 -12.97 15.81
N ARG A 116 -1.34 -13.81 15.28
CA ARG A 116 0.10 -13.75 15.51
C ARG A 116 0.73 -12.62 14.69
N LEU A 117 1.62 -11.85 15.32
CA LEU A 117 2.48 -10.91 14.59
C LEU A 117 3.37 -11.69 13.63
N VAL A 118 3.25 -11.42 12.33
CA VAL A 118 4.06 -12.05 11.27
C VAL A 118 5.33 -11.22 11.07
N THR A 119 6.47 -11.81 11.45
CA THR A 119 7.79 -11.16 11.39
C THR A 119 8.81 -11.91 10.55
N ASP A 120 8.40 -13.01 9.91
CA ASP A 120 9.23 -13.89 9.10
C ASP A 120 9.20 -13.54 7.59
N GLY A 121 10.00 -14.27 6.82
CA GLY A 121 10.09 -14.08 5.39
C GLY A 121 10.54 -12.67 5.00
N ILE A 122 9.84 -12.03 4.06
CA ILE A 122 10.15 -10.66 3.62
C ILE A 122 9.99 -9.63 4.75
N ARG A 123 9.11 -9.92 5.72
CA ARG A 123 8.86 -9.06 6.87
C ARG A 123 10.00 -9.06 7.90
N ALA A 124 10.93 -10.01 7.84
CA ALA A 124 12.17 -9.93 8.59
C ALA A 124 13.11 -8.81 8.10
N HIS A 125 12.90 -8.30 6.90
CA HIS A 125 13.73 -7.27 6.26
C HIS A 125 13.01 -5.93 6.08
N ILE A 126 11.69 -5.95 5.87
CA ILE A 126 10.85 -4.77 5.59
C ILE A 126 9.50 -5.00 6.26
N ARG A 127 9.03 -4.07 7.10
CA ARG A 127 7.72 -4.21 7.79
C ARG A 127 6.52 -4.09 6.85
N HIS A 128 6.61 -3.18 5.86
CA HIS A 128 5.51 -2.87 4.94
C HIS A 128 5.89 -3.19 3.47
N PRO A 129 6.19 -4.45 3.12
CA PRO A 129 6.66 -4.82 1.78
C PRO A 129 5.61 -4.59 0.69
N VAL A 130 4.31 -4.66 1.03
CA VAL A 130 3.21 -4.41 0.09
C VAL A 130 3.18 -2.94 -0.33
N TYR A 131 3.46 -2.00 0.58
CA TYR A 131 3.56 -0.58 0.23
C TYR A 131 4.76 -0.29 -0.66
N LEU A 132 5.89 -0.96 -0.43
CA LEU A 132 7.03 -0.85 -1.34
C LEU A 132 6.69 -1.41 -2.73
N ALA A 133 5.95 -2.53 -2.80
CA ALA A 133 5.50 -3.09 -4.07
C ALA A 133 4.60 -2.09 -4.83
N HIS A 134 3.59 -1.50 -4.17
CA HIS A 134 2.74 -0.44 -4.76
C HIS A 134 3.57 0.74 -5.28
N LEU A 135 4.56 1.18 -4.50
CA LEU A 135 5.43 2.28 -4.90
C LEU A 135 6.28 1.91 -6.13
N CYS A 136 6.82 0.70 -6.20
CA CYS A 136 7.53 0.21 -7.38
C CYS A 136 6.64 0.23 -8.63
N GLU A 137 5.40 -0.24 -8.53
CA GLU A 137 4.43 -0.23 -9.64
C GLU A 137 4.12 1.20 -10.11
N MET A 138 3.84 2.11 -9.16
CA MET A 138 3.55 3.51 -9.50
C MET A 138 4.75 4.23 -10.12
N LEU A 139 5.96 3.99 -9.60
CA LEU A 139 7.20 4.53 -10.18
C LEU A 139 7.44 3.95 -11.57
N ALA A 140 7.18 2.64 -11.77
CA ALA A 140 7.31 2.01 -13.08
C ALA A 140 6.38 2.68 -14.12
N TRP A 141 5.12 2.91 -13.77
CA TRP A 141 4.20 3.64 -14.64
C TRP A 141 4.63 5.08 -14.88
N SER A 142 5.10 5.78 -13.84
CA SER A 142 5.57 7.17 -13.95
C SER A 142 6.78 7.29 -14.87
N VAL A 143 7.78 6.43 -14.66
CA VAL A 143 9.02 6.38 -15.47
C VAL A 143 8.72 5.94 -16.90
N GLY A 144 7.97 4.85 -17.09
CA GLY A 144 7.71 4.28 -18.40
C GLY A 144 6.85 5.18 -19.29
N THR A 145 5.80 5.79 -18.74
CA THR A 145 4.90 6.65 -19.52
C THR A 145 5.38 8.09 -19.65
N GLY A 146 6.21 8.58 -18.73
CA GLY A 146 6.61 9.99 -18.67
C GLY A 146 5.48 10.97 -18.37
N LEU A 147 4.30 10.49 -17.94
CA LEU A 147 3.14 11.34 -17.68
C LEU A 147 3.31 12.15 -16.39
N ALA A 148 3.14 13.47 -16.47
CA ALA A 148 3.19 14.36 -15.32
C ALA A 148 2.19 13.96 -14.22
N VAL A 149 0.99 13.52 -14.62
CA VAL A 149 -0.05 13.07 -13.70
C VAL A 149 0.33 11.81 -12.93
N CYS A 150 1.04 10.85 -13.56
CA CYS A 150 1.52 9.65 -12.87
C CYS A 150 2.54 10.01 -11.78
N TRP A 151 3.46 10.94 -12.07
CA TRP A 151 4.42 11.46 -11.10
C TRP A 151 3.73 12.17 -9.93
N ALA A 152 2.74 13.02 -10.22
CA ALA A 152 1.96 13.72 -9.19
C ALA A 152 1.20 12.74 -8.28
N LEU A 153 0.53 11.73 -8.87
CA LEU A 153 -0.18 10.69 -8.13
C LEU A 153 0.78 9.82 -7.31
N THR A 154 1.97 9.52 -7.83
CA THR A 154 3.02 8.79 -7.10
C THR A 154 3.51 9.59 -5.90
N ALA A 155 3.78 10.88 -6.07
CA ALA A 155 4.16 11.77 -4.97
C ALA A 155 3.04 11.86 -3.90
N PHE A 156 1.79 11.99 -4.33
CA PHE A 156 0.63 11.95 -3.43
C PHE A 156 0.55 10.63 -2.65
N ALA A 157 0.73 9.49 -3.32
CA ALA A 157 0.73 8.16 -2.68
C ALA A 157 1.91 8.00 -1.70
N MET A 158 3.09 8.56 -2.00
CA MET A 158 4.23 8.55 -1.07
C MET A 158 3.93 9.32 0.21
N ILE A 159 3.35 10.51 0.10
CA ILE A 159 3.02 11.36 1.25
C ILE A 159 1.93 10.68 2.10
N THR A 160 0.83 10.29 1.48
CA THR A 160 -0.30 9.64 2.17
C THR A 160 0.11 8.28 2.73
N GLY A 161 0.92 7.51 2.00
CA GLY A 161 1.47 6.23 2.45
C GLY A 161 2.39 6.37 3.66
N ALA A 162 3.25 7.40 3.70
CA ALA A 162 4.11 7.66 4.85
C ALA A 162 3.30 7.98 6.13
N VAL A 163 2.21 8.75 5.99
CA VAL A 163 1.30 9.03 7.11
C VAL A 163 0.58 7.75 7.52
N MET A 164 0.07 7.00 6.54
CA MET A 164 -0.67 5.76 6.78
C MET A 164 0.18 4.70 7.50
N ILE A 165 1.44 4.51 7.11
CA ILE A 165 2.38 3.59 7.79
C ILE A 165 2.53 3.96 9.28
N ARG A 166 2.59 5.26 9.62
CA ARG A 166 2.67 5.69 11.02
C ARG A 166 1.41 5.33 11.81
N MET A 167 0.25 5.44 11.17
CA MET A 167 -1.04 5.12 11.81
C MET A 167 -1.20 3.60 11.99
N GLU A 168 -0.80 2.81 10.99
CA GLU A 168 -0.77 1.35 11.07
C GLU A 168 0.22 0.89 12.15
N ASP A 169 1.44 1.44 12.18
CA ASP A 169 2.43 1.14 13.23
C ASP A 169 1.85 1.43 14.63
N ALA A 170 1.13 2.54 14.80
CA ALA A 170 0.52 2.90 16.09
C ALA A 170 -0.64 1.94 16.48
N GLU A 171 -1.44 1.49 15.52
CA GLU A 171 -2.50 0.50 15.75
C GLU A 171 -1.91 -0.86 16.12
N LEU A 172 -0.87 -1.30 15.40
CA LEU A 172 -0.19 -2.56 15.67
C LEU A 172 0.53 -2.54 17.03
N GLU A 173 1.08 -1.39 17.44
CA GLU A 173 1.70 -1.23 18.75
C GLU A 173 0.68 -1.32 19.88
N LYS A 174 -0.52 -0.74 19.72
CA LYS A 174 -1.62 -0.91 20.66
C LYS A 174 -2.09 -2.36 20.78
N ARG A 175 -2.04 -3.09 19.66
CA ARG A 175 -2.56 -4.46 19.56
C ARG A 175 -1.58 -5.51 20.05
N PHE A 176 -0.28 -5.38 19.73
CA PHE A 176 0.75 -6.36 20.03
C PHE A 176 1.74 -5.92 21.12
N GLY A 177 1.66 -4.68 21.57
CA GLY A 177 2.47 -4.13 22.67
C GLY A 177 3.97 -4.19 22.37
N GLU A 178 4.73 -4.62 23.39
CA GLU A 178 6.20 -4.66 23.33
C GLU A 178 6.74 -5.57 22.21
N SER A 179 6.02 -6.63 21.85
CA SER A 179 6.42 -7.50 20.73
C SER A 179 6.51 -6.73 19.41
N TYR A 180 5.56 -5.82 19.16
CA TYR A 180 5.61 -4.96 17.98
C TYR A 180 6.65 -3.86 18.10
N SER A 181 6.79 -3.25 19.27
CA SER A 181 7.80 -2.21 19.53
C SER A 181 9.22 -2.74 19.31
N ALA A 182 9.53 -3.94 19.77
CA ALA A 182 10.82 -4.61 19.52
C ALA A 182 11.03 -4.88 18.02
N TYR A 183 10.02 -5.40 17.32
CA TYR A 183 10.06 -5.62 15.88
C TYR A 183 10.28 -4.31 15.10
N ARG A 184 9.57 -3.24 15.47
CA ARG A 184 9.68 -1.91 14.85
C ARG A 184 11.09 -1.30 15.00
N ARG A 185 11.75 -1.52 16.14
CA ARG A 185 13.14 -1.09 16.35
C ARG A 185 14.12 -1.85 15.46
N ALA A 186 13.90 -3.15 15.28
CA ALA A 186 14.81 -4.04 14.54
C ALA A 186 14.66 -3.92 13.02
N VAL A 187 13.42 -3.77 12.51
CA VAL A 187 13.11 -3.86 11.07
C VAL A 187 12.63 -2.51 10.53
N PRO A 188 13.19 -2.01 9.41
CA PRO A 188 12.77 -0.76 8.78
C PRO A 188 11.36 -0.86 8.17
N ALA A 189 10.68 0.29 8.03
CA ALA A 189 9.32 0.33 7.51
C ALA A 189 9.22 -0.12 6.04
N VAL A 190 9.96 0.54 5.15
CA VAL A 190 9.84 0.37 3.69
C VAL A 190 11.19 0.09 3.02
N LEU A 191 12.20 0.93 3.26
CA LEU A 191 13.51 0.76 2.63
C LEU A 191 14.41 -0.13 3.50
N PRO A 192 14.97 -1.23 2.95
CA PRO A 192 15.90 -2.07 3.70
C PRO A 192 17.12 -1.24 4.11
N ARG A 193 17.63 -1.48 5.33
CA ARG A 193 18.89 -0.89 5.79
C ARG A 193 20.02 -1.51 4.99
N MET A 194 20.58 -0.76 4.03
CA MET A 194 21.66 -1.25 3.15
C MET A 194 22.96 -1.53 3.89
N PHE A 195 23.12 -1.01 5.13
CA PHE A 195 24.32 -1.16 5.96
C PHE A 195 23.93 -1.36 7.45
N ALA A 196 23.18 -2.41 7.73
CA ALA A 196 23.12 -2.86 9.12
C ALA A 196 24.44 -3.64 9.38
N SER A 197 25.42 -3.00 10.00
CA SER A 197 26.49 -3.72 10.67
C SER A 197 25.85 -4.78 11.58
N ARG A 198 26.05 -6.05 11.26
CA ARG A 198 25.76 -7.15 12.19
C ARG A 198 26.56 -6.86 13.46
N GLN A 199 25.89 -6.34 14.47
CA GLN A 199 26.44 -6.49 15.82
C GLN A 199 26.17 -7.96 16.20
N LEU A 200 27.25 -8.73 16.18
CA LEU A 200 27.37 -10.06 16.76
C LEU A 200 27.22 -9.98 18.27
#